data_6e71db613625eb2007eb2326141879cc
#
_entry.id   6e71db613625eb2007eb2326141879cc
#
_cell.length_a   1.000
_cell.length_b   1.000
_cell.length_c   1.000
_cell.angle_alpha   90.00
_cell.angle_beta   90.00
_cell.angle_gamma   90.00
#
_symmetry.space_group_name_H-M   'P 1'
#
loop_
_entity.id
_entity.type
_entity.pdbx_description
1 polymer ?
#
loop_
_entity_poly.entity_id
_entity_poly.type
_entity_poly.pdbx_seq_one_letter_code
_entity_poly.pdbx_strand_id
1 'polypeptide(L)'
;MIILPPRLIKKVYSLPESSLDIHATQSETIQTKWTVWDKEVADNDFQINVVRHQITRNLEHLTPLMADELNRGFDRWWGEKGDTEWKEVKVWDACLKLIAGASNGAFCGAPLCE
;
A
#
# COMPACT_ATOMS: atom_id res chain seq x y z
N MET A 1 -9.43 22.84 -2.20
CA MET A 1 -8.25 22.49 -1.36
C MET A 1 -7.91 23.68 -0.47
N ILE A 2 -7.78 23.47 0.85
CA ILE A 2 -7.41 24.51 1.83
C ILE A 2 -5.99 24.21 2.28
N ILE A 3 -5.07 25.15 2.11
CA ILE A 3 -3.68 25.02 2.55
C ILE A 3 -3.51 25.78 3.85
N LEU A 4 -3.07 25.11 4.89
CA LEU A 4 -2.87 25.67 6.22
C LEU A 4 -1.39 25.96 6.49
N PRO A 5 -1.05 27.06 7.19
CA PRO A 5 0.31 27.31 7.58
C PRO A 5 0.81 26.28 8.61
N PRO A 6 2.11 25.91 8.63
CA PRO A 6 2.67 24.87 9.48
C PRO A 6 2.37 25.05 10.98
N ARG A 7 2.26 26.29 11.46
CA ARG A 7 1.93 26.61 12.87
C ARG A 7 0.57 26.09 13.34
N LEU A 8 -0.35 25.79 12.41
CA LEU A 8 -1.68 25.27 12.73
C LEU A 8 -1.73 23.75 12.74
N ILE A 9 -0.69 23.04 12.33
CA ILE A 9 -0.66 21.57 12.23
C ILE A 9 -1.04 20.95 13.59
N LYS A 10 -0.35 21.32 14.67
CA LYS A 10 -0.65 20.76 16.00
C LYS A 10 -2.11 21.00 16.42
N LYS A 11 -2.65 22.18 16.14
CA LYS A 11 -4.03 22.51 16.47
C LYS A 11 -5.02 21.68 15.66
N VAL A 12 -4.76 21.49 14.37
CA VAL A 12 -5.62 20.70 13.49
C VAL A 12 -5.59 19.22 13.89
N TYR A 13 -4.41 18.66 14.14
CA TYR A 13 -4.27 17.25 14.59
C TYR A 13 -4.82 16.98 15.98
N SER A 14 -5.03 17.99 16.80
CA SER A 14 -5.65 17.84 18.12
C SER A 14 -7.18 17.98 18.11
N LEU A 15 -7.78 18.28 16.95
CA LEU A 15 -9.23 18.36 16.84
C LEU A 15 -9.84 16.94 16.94
N PRO A 16 -11.02 16.84 17.57
CA PRO A 16 -11.71 15.57 17.65
C PRO A 16 -12.21 15.11 16.26
N GLU A 17 -12.34 13.81 16.10
CA GLU A 17 -12.80 13.16 14.86
C GLU A 17 -14.16 13.70 14.40
N SER A 18 -15.04 14.10 15.34
CA SER A 18 -16.31 14.79 15.02
C SER A 18 -16.16 16.11 14.27
N SER A 19 -14.96 16.72 14.29
CA SER A 19 -14.67 17.98 13.58
C SER A 19 -13.85 17.76 12.31
N LEU A 20 -12.97 16.76 12.30
CA LEU A 20 -12.12 16.41 11.15
C LEU A 20 -11.98 14.90 11.09
N ASP A 21 -12.71 14.29 10.20
CA ASP A 21 -12.70 12.85 9.96
C ASP A 21 -11.98 12.56 8.64
N ILE A 22 -10.81 11.91 8.75
CA ILE A 22 -10.03 11.48 7.58
C ILE A 22 -10.70 10.31 6.87
N HIS A 23 -11.36 9.41 7.60
CA HIS A 23 -11.99 8.23 7.04
C HIS A 23 -13.20 8.61 6.18
N ALA A 24 -14.03 9.54 6.67
CA ALA A 24 -15.12 10.09 5.86
C ALA A 24 -14.60 10.74 4.57
N THR A 25 -13.52 11.52 4.67
CA THR A 25 -12.90 12.15 3.50
C THR A 25 -12.31 11.13 2.52
N GLN A 26 -11.65 10.09 3.02
CA GLN A 26 -11.13 9.00 2.16
C GLN A 26 -12.27 8.25 1.49
N SER A 27 -13.31 7.88 2.23
CA SER A 27 -14.49 7.19 1.71
C SER A 27 -15.18 7.98 0.61
N GLU A 28 -15.28 9.30 0.77
CA GLU A 28 -15.82 10.18 -0.27
C GLU A 28 -14.88 10.27 -1.49
N THR A 29 -13.56 10.35 -1.27
CA THR A 29 -12.58 10.47 -2.36
C THR A 29 -12.53 9.23 -3.24
N ILE A 30 -12.50 8.04 -2.63
CA ILE A 30 -12.45 6.75 -3.36
C ILE A 30 -13.84 6.19 -3.66
N GLN A 31 -14.90 6.89 -3.23
CA GLN A 31 -16.29 6.51 -3.49
C GLN A 31 -16.61 5.09 -3.00
N THR A 32 -16.20 4.74 -1.76
CA THR A 32 -16.35 3.39 -1.17
C THR A 32 -17.76 2.82 -1.33
N LYS A 33 -18.77 3.67 -1.26
CA LYS A 33 -20.18 3.29 -1.49
C LYS A 33 -20.41 2.58 -2.83
N TRP A 34 -19.59 2.89 -3.85
CA TRP A 34 -19.74 2.37 -5.21
C TRP A 34 -18.62 1.40 -5.61
N THR A 35 -17.49 1.44 -4.92
CA THR A 35 -16.29 0.65 -5.25
C THR A 35 -16.16 -0.58 -4.37
N VAL A 36 -16.74 -0.56 -3.16
CA VAL A 36 -16.71 -1.70 -2.24
C VAL A 36 -18.08 -2.36 -2.24
N TRP A 37 -18.12 -3.63 -2.66
CA TRP A 37 -19.36 -4.40 -2.78
C TRP A 37 -20.06 -4.61 -1.43
N ASP A 38 -19.28 -4.92 -0.40
CA ASP A 38 -19.79 -5.19 0.94
C ASP A 38 -19.81 -3.91 1.78
N LYS A 39 -21.03 -3.52 2.17
CA LYS A 39 -21.23 -2.30 2.95
C LYS A 39 -20.65 -2.41 4.36
N GLU A 40 -20.66 -3.59 4.96
CA GLU A 40 -20.08 -3.81 6.29
C GLU A 40 -18.54 -3.62 6.24
N VAL A 41 -17.92 -4.07 5.17
CA VAL A 41 -16.48 -3.84 4.90
C VAL A 41 -16.19 -2.37 4.60
N ALA A 42 -17.08 -1.69 3.88
CA ALA A 42 -16.91 -0.28 3.54
C ALA A 42 -17.03 0.66 4.75
N ASP A 43 -17.93 0.33 5.68
CA ASP A 43 -18.23 1.16 6.85
C ASP A 43 -17.39 0.78 8.10
N ASN A 44 -16.57 -0.29 8.02
CA ASN A 44 -15.82 -0.80 9.16
C ASN A 44 -14.30 -0.68 8.93
N ASP A 45 -13.62 0.07 9.79
CA ASP A 45 -12.18 0.29 9.73
C ASP A 45 -11.33 -0.87 10.29
N PHE A 46 -11.84 -2.11 10.23
CA PHE A 46 -11.12 -3.29 10.74
C PHE A 46 -9.73 -3.47 10.13
N GLN A 47 -9.53 -3.07 8.87
CA GLN A 47 -8.26 -3.12 8.17
C GLN A 47 -7.15 -2.33 8.91
N ILE A 48 -7.50 -1.22 9.57
CA ILE A 48 -6.53 -0.44 10.34
C ILE A 48 -5.96 -1.27 11.49
N ASN A 49 -6.82 -2.00 12.19
CA ASN A 49 -6.41 -2.88 13.28
C ASN A 49 -5.57 -4.06 12.76
N VAL A 50 -5.94 -4.65 11.62
CA VAL A 50 -5.17 -5.73 10.98
C VAL A 50 -3.77 -5.24 10.60
N VAL A 51 -3.67 -4.10 9.91
CA VAL A 51 -2.38 -3.52 9.53
C VAL A 51 -1.54 -3.20 10.77
N ARG A 52 -2.12 -2.56 11.78
CA ARG A 52 -1.41 -2.15 12.99
C ARG A 52 -0.94 -3.33 13.82
N HIS A 53 -1.77 -4.35 14.00
CA HIS A 53 -1.49 -5.44 14.93
C HIS A 53 -0.88 -6.67 14.27
N GLN A 54 -1.19 -6.93 13.01
CA GLN A 54 -0.70 -8.10 12.30
C GLN A 54 0.46 -7.77 11.36
N ILE A 55 0.31 -6.76 10.51
CA ILE A 55 1.35 -6.41 9.55
C ILE A 55 2.52 -5.70 10.23
N THR A 56 2.25 -4.58 10.91
CA THR A 56 3.32 -3.74 11.48
C THR A 56 4.14 -4.48 12.54
N ARG A 57 3.52 -5.32 13.34
CA ARG A 57 4.24 -6.11 14.36
C ARG A 57 5.05 -7.26 13.79
N ASN A 58 4.73 -7.71 12.59
CA ASN A 58 5.40 -8.80 11.91
C ASN A 58 6.33 -8.35 10.77
N LEU A 59 6.64 -7.06 10.68
CA LEU A 59 7.51 -6.51 9.63
C LEU A 59 8.87 -7.19 9.58
N GLU A 60 9.43 -7.60 10.71
CA GLU A 60 10.69 -8.32 10.77
C GLU A 60 10.66 -9.63 9.95
N HIS A 61 9.53 -10.34 9.97
CA HIS A 61 9.33 -11.57 9.20
C HIS A 61 8.89 -11.31 7.76
N LEU A 62 8.11 -10.26 7.54
CA LEU A 62 7.59 -9.93 6.22
C LEU A 62 8.63 -9.26 5.31
N THR A 63 9.54 -8.47 5.89
CA THR A 63 10.53 -7.72 5.12
C THR A 63 11.44 -8.61 4.27
N PRO A 64 11.99 -9.74 4.77
CA PRO A 64 12.77 -10.65 3.94
C PRO A 64 11.95 -11.24 2.78
N LEU A 65 10.70 -11.63 3.03
CA LEU A 65 9.82 -12.19 2.00
C LEU A 65 9.53 -11.17 0.90
N MET A 66 9.24 -9.93 1.28
CA MET A 66 9.05 -8.83 0.33
C MET A 66 10.32 -8.53 -0.47
N ALA A 67 11.50 -8.57 0.19
CA ALA A 67 12.78 -8.36 -0.47
C ALA A 67 13.09 -9.46 -1.49
N ASP A 68 12.79 -10.72 -1.17
CA ASP A 68 12.96 -11.85 -2.08
C ASP A 68 12.02 -11.73 -3.30
N GLU A 69 10.77 -11.33 -3.08
CA GLU A 69 9.82 -11.07 -4.17
C GLU A 69 10.28 -9.93 -5.07
N LEU A 70 10.76 -8.84 -4.49
CA LEU A 70 11.31 -7.72 -5.25
C LEU A 70 12.53 -8.16 -6.07
N ASN A 71 13.46 -8.92 -5.50
CA ASN A 71 14.64 -9.40 -6.22
C ASN A 71 14.23 -10.29 -7.41
N ARG A 72 13.32 -11.25 -7.20
CA ARG A 72 12.77 -12.09 -8.29
C ARG A 72 12.06 -11.27 -9.36
N GLY A 73 11.32 -10.25 -8.93
CA GLY A 73 10.63 -9.35 -9.84
C GLY A 73 11.59 -8.47 -10.64
N PHE A 74 12.68 -7.99 -10.04
CA PHE A 74 13.71 -7.25 -10.75
C PHE A 74 14.37 -8.11 -11.82
N ASP A 75 14.77 -9.36 -11.49
CA ASP A 75 15.36 -10.27 -12.47
C ASP A 75 14.39 -10.56 -13.63
N ARG A 76 13.09 -10.75 -13.32
CA ARG A 76 12.06 -11.06 -14.32
C ARG A 76 11.72 -9.87 -15.24
N TRP A 77 11.60 -8.65 -14.69
CA TRP A 77 11.02 -7.51 -15.40
C TRP A 77 12.04 -6.44 -15.80
N TRP A 78 13.20 -6.39 -15.14
CA TRP A 78 14.23 -5.41 -15.42
C TRP A 78 15.48 -6.01 -16.07
N GLY A 79 15.76 -7.28 -15.83
CA GLY A 79 16.91 -8.01 -16.34
C GLY A 79 17.74 -8.65 -15.24
N GLU A 80 18.39 -9.75 -15.56
CA GLU A 80 19.19 -10.52 -14.62
C GLU A 80 20.48 -9.79 -14.21
N LYS A 81 20.97 -10.07 -13.00
CA LYS A 81 22.26 -9.58 -12.54
C LYS A 81 23.37 -10.14 -13.46
N GLY A 82 24.12 -9.23 -14.13
CA GLY A 82 25.19 -9.59 -15.05
C GLY A 82 24.87 -9.35 -16.51
N ASP A 83 23.68 -8.95 -16.84
CA ASP A 83 23.38 -8.44 -18.18
C ASP A 83 24.25 -7.23 -18.49
N THR A 84 25.05 -7.30 -19.54
CA THR A 84 25.95 -6.22 -19.99
C THR A 84 25.34 -5.38 -21.11
N GLU A 85 24.24 -5.84 -21.68
CA GLU A 85 23.58 -5.15 -22.79
C GLU A 85 22.43 -4.27 -22.28
N TRP A 86 22.26 -3.13 -22.93
CA TRP A 86 21.13 -2.23 -22.65
C TRP A 86 19.84 -2.88 -23.13
N LYS A 87 18.83 -2.90 -22.22
CA LYS A 87 17.48 -3.36 -22.53
C LYS A 87 16.49 -2.21 -22.43
N GLU A 88 15.51 -2.20 -23.31
CA GLU A 88 14.37 -1.31 -23.21
C GLU A 88 13.38 -1.88 -22.18
N VAL A 89 13.08 -1.12 -21.15
CA VAL A 89 12.14 -1.52 -20.08
C VAL A 89 10.99 -0.52 -20.01
N LYS A 90 9.75 -1.02 -20.03
CA LYS A 90 8.56 -0.21 -19.73
C LYS A 90 8.47 0.00 -18.22
N VAL A 91 9.14 1.03 -17.73
CA VAL A 91 9.37 1.29 -16.29
C VAL A 91 8.07 1.28 -15.49
N TRP A 92 7.01 1.93 -15.99
CA TRP A 92 5.72 1.99 -15.30
C TRP A 92 5.12 0.60 -15.09
N ASP A 93 5.04 -0.21 -16.15
CA ASP A 93 4.49 -1.57 -16.08
C ASP A 93 5.33 -2.48 -15.18
N ALA A 94 6.66 -2.36 -15.28
CA ALA A 94 7.58 -3.11 -14.42
C ALA A 94 7.41 -2.75 -12.93
N CYS A 95 7.34 -1.46 -12.60
CA CYS A 95 7.12 -1.00 -11.23
C CYS A 95 5.78 -1.47 -10.66
N LEU A 96 4.69 -1.40 -11.43
CA LEU A 96 3.39 -1.91 -10.99
C LEU A 96 3.44 -3.40 -10.64
N LYS A 97 4.09 -4.21 -11.47
CA LYS A 97 4.25 -5.65 -11.23
C LYS A 97 5.13 -5.94 -10.03
N LEU A 98 6.23 -5.21 -9.85
CA LEU A 98 7.11 -5.33 -8.68
C LEU A 98 6.36 -5.04 -7.38
N ILE A 99 5.63 -3.91 -7.34
CA ILE A 99 4.88 -3.51 -6.16
C ILE A 99 3.74 -4.50 -5.88
N ALA A 100 3.02 -4.94 -6.92
CA ALA A 100 1.95 -5.92 -6.77
C ALA A 100 2.48 -7.26 -6.22
N GLY A 101 3.59 -7.78 -6.74
CA GLY A 101 4.21 -9.01 -6.26
C GLY A 101 4.62 -8.91 -4.79
N ALA A 102 5.37 -7.88 -4.42
CA ALA A 102 5.82 -7.66 -3.04
C ALA A 102 4.64 -7.47 -2.07
N SER A 103 3.61 -6.72 -2.47
CA SER A 103 2.42 -6.48 -1.64
C SER A 103 1.60 -7.75 -1.47
N ASN A 104 1.32 -8.47 -2.56
CA ASN A 104 0.58 -9.73 -2.50
C ASN A 104 1.33 -10.78 -1.68
N GLY A 105 2.66 -10.84 -1.79
CA GLY A 105 3.50 -11.69 -0.96
C GLY A 105 3.32 -11.44 0.54
N ALA A 106 3.20 -10.18 0.94
CA ALA A 106 2.97 -9.81 2.33
C ALA A 106 1.55 -10.10 2.82
N PHE A 107 0.52 -9.90 1.99
CA PHE A 107 -0.88 -10.03 2.40
C PHE A 107 -1.47 -11.42 2.18
N CYS A 108 -1.12 -12.08 1.10
CA CYS A 108 -1.75 -13.33 0.67
C CYS A 108 -0.80 -14.53 0.75
N GLY A 109 0.51 -14.28 0.85
CA GLY A 109 1.52 -15.34 0.83
C GLY A 109 1.82 -15.90 -0.55
N ALA A 110 2.90 -16.68 -0.61
CA ALA A 110 3.31 -17.29 -1.84
C ALA A 110 2.29 -18.23 -2.44
N PRO A 111 1.66 -18.72 -3.08
CA PRO A 111 1.25 -19.09 -4.41
C PRO A 111 0.27 -18.11 -5.06
N LEU A 112 -0.19 -17.09 -4.35
CA LEU A 112 -1.12 -16.09 -4.91
C LEU A 112 -0.42 -14.84 -5.49
N CYS A 113 0.92 -14.86 -5.51
CA CYS A 113 1.75 -13.75 -5.99
C CYS A 113 2.25 -13.94 -7.43
N GLU A 114 2.01 -15.11 -8.05
CA GLU A 114 2.50 -15.45 -9.39
C GLU A 114 1.56 -14.99 -10.50
#